data_2f54bb68e8be42ef35f72ce7ae043e57
#
_entry.id   2f54bb68e8be42ef35f72ce7ae043e57
#
_cell.length_a   1.000
_cell.length_b   1.000
_cell.length_c   1.000
_cell.angle_alpha   90.00
_cell.angle_beta   90.00
_cell.angle_gamma   90.00
#
_symmetry.space_group_name_H-M   'P 1'
#
loop_
_entity.id
_entity.type
_entity.pdbx_description
1 polymer ?
#
loop_
_entity_poly.entity_id
_entity_poly.type
_entity_poly.pdbx_seq_one_letter_code
_entity_poly.pdbx_strand_id
1 'polypeptide(L)'
;MKQIILALMLAVAGIGAAVAANPIREGNMISGHVLVKGSEENIPYATVLIVGSGQGTVSNEEGQFEFKNLPAGKYTLRVSAVGYKTQEKAIEVNKDFTAVVHFQMEEESFMTDEVVVSANRNEVSRKAAPVVVNVMSAKLFEMVNSTDLAKTLNYQSGLRVENNCQNCGFPQVRINGLEGPYSQILINSRPVISALSGVYGLEQIPVNMIERVEVVRGGGSALFGANAVGGTINIITKDPINNSFQVSSMFSNMDGKSWEQYMGGNVSLVSKDNSYGIALYESYRNRNPYDRDGDGFSELGKLNMNTFGFRAYYRPTHFSRINLE
;
A
#
# COMPACT_ATOMS: atom_id res chain seq x y z
N MET A 1 11.58 3.19 53.03
CA MET A 1 11.19 3.72 51.69
C MET A 1 11.56 5.18 51.45
N LYS A 2 11.44 6.10 52.42
CA LYS A 2 11.84 7.52 52.22
C LYS A 2 13.36 7.76 52.07
N GLN A 3 14.19 6.92 52.61
CA GLN A 3 15.67 7.06 52.50
C GLN A 3 16.25 6.54 51.18
N ILE A 4 15.54 5.64 50.48
CA ILE A 4 15.95 5.11 49.15
C ILE A 4 15.61 6.11 48.04
N ILE A 5 14.56 6.86 48.23
CA ILE A 5 14.13 7.91 47.24
C ILE A 5 15.11 9.11 47.31
N LEU A 6 15.61 9.45 48.50
CA LEU A 6 16.58 10.54 48.67
C LEU A 6 17.97 10.19 48.08
N ALA A 7 18.37 8.93 48.14
CA ALA A 7 19.62 8.45 47.52
C ALA A 7 19.55 8.41 45.99
N LEU A 8 18.36 8.13 45.43
CA LEU A 8 18.16 8.15 43.98
C LEU A 8 18.11 9.57 43.37
N MET A 9 17.63 10.55 44.13
CA MET A 9 17.63 11.96 43.69
C MET A 9 19.04 12.61 43.77
N LEU A 10 19.90 12.16 44.64
CA LEU A 10 21.30 12.66 44.73
C LEU A 10 22.22 12.04 43.66
N ALA A 11 21.87 10.86 43.12
CA ALA A 11 22.64 10.22 42.05
C ALA A 11 22.38 10.85 40.66
N VAL A 12 21.26 11.55 40.48
CA VAL A 12 20.91 12.25 39.21
C VAL A 12 21.54 13.65 39.13
N ALA A 13 21.96 14.24 40.27
CA ALA A 13 22.55 15.58 40.31
C ALA A 13 24.08 15.61 40.03
N GLY A 14 24.70 14.45 39.82
CA GLY A 14 26.18 14.34 39.68
C GLY A 14 26.70 14.13 38.24
N ILE A 15 25.80 14.05 37.20
CA ILE A 15 26.22 13.92 35.81
C ILE A 15 26.00 15.24 35.06
N GLY A 16 26.50 16.32 35.66
CA GLY A 16 26.72 17.59 35.02
C GLY A 16 28.18 17.71 34.58
N ALA A 17 28.72 16.71 33.86
CA ALA A 17 30.06 16.81 33.28
C ALA A 17 29.97 17.53 31.94
N ALA A 18 30.44 18.75 31.92
CA ALA A 18 31.04 19.51 30.84
C ALA A 18 30.83 18.90 29.44
N VAL A 19 29.72 19.24 28.81
CA VAL A 19 29.71 19.32 27.36
C VAL A 19 30.59 20.52 27.04
N ALA A 20 31.87 20.27 26.73
CA ALA A 20 32.74 21.27 26.12
C ALA A 20 32.00 21.73 24.88
N ALA A 21 31.53 22.98 24.89
CA ALA A 21 31.02 23.64 23.73
C ALA A 21 32.15 23.68 22.70
N ASN A 22 32.19 22.70 21.82
CA ASN A 22 33.00 22.84 20.62
C ASN A 22 32.57 24.15 19.93
N PRO A 23 33.49 25.05 19.62
CA PRO A 23 33.15 26.25 18.86
C PRO A 23 32.47 25.77 17.57
N ILE A 24 31.30 26.33 17.30
CA ILE A 24 30.58 26.13 16.05
C ILE A 24 31.54 26.60 14.96
N ARG A 25 32.31 25.66 14.38
CA ARG A 25 33.04 25.92 13.15
C ARG A 25 31.95 26.09 12.09
N GLU A 26 31.99 27.19 11.37
CA GLU A 26 31.22 27.33 10.14
C GLU A 26 31.54 26.12 9.28
N GLY A 27 30.65 25.14 9.31
CA GLY A 27 30.82 23.86 8.61
C GLY A 27 30.51 24.06 7.15
N ASN A 28 31.11 23.23 6.31
CA ASN A 28 30.82 23.18 4.90
C ASN A 28 29.32 23.01 4.66
N MET A 29 28.82 23.56 3.59
CA MET A 29 27.41 23.55 3.24
C MET A 29 27.21 22.88 1.88
N ILE A 30 26.14 22.10 1.76
CA ILE A 30 25.60 21.69 0.47
C ILE A 30 24.31 22.50 0.26
N SER A 31 24.22 23.18 -0.86
CA SER A 31 22.98 23.86 -1.29
C SER A 31 22.60 23.41 -2.70
N GLY A 32 21.35 23.58 -3.05
CA GLY A 32 20.91 23.21 -4.38
C GLY A 32 19.47 23.55 -4.69
N HIS A 33 19.11 23.25 -5.93
CA HIS A 33 17.76 23.41 -6.44
C HIS A 33 17.23 22.09 -6.98
N VAL A 34 15.94 21.87 -6.81
CA VAL A 34 15.20 20.77 -7.42
C VAL A 34 14.24 21.33 -8.45
N LEU A 35 14.45 20.98 -9.71
CA LEU A 35 13.76 21.50 -10.89
C LEU A 35 13.13 20.37 -11.69
N VAL A 36 12.12 20.69 -12.47
CA VAL A 36 11.54 19.78 -13.47
C VAL A 36 12.50 19.69 -14.67
N LYS A 37 12.78 18.50 -15.16
CA LYS A 37 13.65 18.27 -16.31
C LYS A 37 13.03 18.88 -17.58
N GLY A 38 13.81 19.75 -18.22
CA GLY A 38 13.38 20.42 -19.45
C GLY A 38 12.54 21.66 -19.27
N SER A 39 12.32 22.09 -18.03
CA SER A 39 11.70 23.38 -17.68
C SER A 39 12.49 24.06 -16.57
N GLU A 40 12.21 25.35 -16.32
CA GLU A 40 12.72 26.09 -15.17
C GLU A 40 11.75 26.03 -13.98
N GLU A 41 10.77 25.15 -14.01
CA GLU A 41 9.79 24.99 -12.95
C GLU A 41 10.40 24.35 -11.72
N ASN A 42 10.19 24.97 -10.56
CA ASN A 42 10.69 24.52 -9.27
C ASN A 42 9.82 23.36 -8.73
N ILE A 43 10.45 22.40 -8.07
CA ILE A 43 9.74 21.35 -7.35
C ILE A 43 9.79 21.66 -5.85
N PRO A 44 8.70 22.19 -5.29
CA PRO A 44 8.62 22.47 -3.86
C PRO A 44 8.47 21.17 -3.05
N TYR A 45 8.90 21.21 -1.81
CA TYR A 45 8.74 20.15 -0.81
C TYR A 45 9.32 18.78 -1.23
N ALA A 46 10.30 18.78 -2.14
CA ALA A 46 11.05 17.55 -2.45
C ALA A 46 11.91 17.13 -1.25
N THR A 47 11.87 15.87 -0.91
CA THR A 47 12.69 15.29 0.15
C THR A 47 14.10 15.03 -0.37
N VAL A 48 15.11 15.58 0.29
CA VAL A 48 16.53 15.37 -0.02
C VAL A 48 17.19 14.66 1.16
N LEU A 49 17.77 13.47 0.92
CA LEU A 49 18.41 12.64 1.93
C LEU A 49 19.88 12.43 1.60
N ILE A 50 20.73 12.43 2.64
CA ILE A 50 22.10 11.95 2.52
C ILE A 50 22.09 10.44 2.77
N VAL A 51 22.38 9.65 1.73
CA VAL A 51 22.36 8.19 1.80
C VAL A 51 23.36 7.69 2.83
N GLY A 52 22.88 6.83 3.76
CA GLY A 52 23.72 6.23 4.81
C GLY A 52 23.93 7.06 6.06
N SER A 53 23.50 8.33 6.11
CA SER A 53 23.68 9.19 7.31
C SER A 53 22.42 9.37 8.15
N GLY A 54 21.24 9.07 7.60
CA GLY A 54 19.96 9.38 8.23
C GLY A 54 19.60 10.87 8.26
N GLN A 55 20.42 11.75 7.69
CA GLN A 55 20.16 13.18 7.61
C GLN A 55 19.35 13.51 6.36
N GLY A 56 18.33 14.33 6.51
CA GLY A 56 17.47 14.79 5.41
C GLY A 56 16.99 16.21 5.61
N THR A 57 16.62 16.85 4.49
CA THR A 57 15.98 18.15 4.43
C THR A 57 14.87 18.10 3.38
N VAL A 58 14.07 19.17 3.32
CA VAL A 58 13.00 19.34 2.33
C VAL A 58 13.24 20.65 1.59
N SER A 59 13.00 20.65 0.28
CA SER A 59 13.09 21.89 -0.50
C SER A 59 11.98 22.89 -0.11
N ASN A 60 12.28 24.18 -0.18
CA ASN A 60 11.31 25.25 0.06
C ASN A 60 10.36 25.43 -1.14
N GLU A 61 9.52 26.47 -1.12
CA GLU A 61 8.56 26.80 -2.19
C GLU A 61 9.25 27.10 -3.54
N GLU A 62 10.48 27.61 -3.48
CA GLU A 62 11.32 27.88 -4.65
C GLU A 62 12.18 26.67 -5.06
N GLY A 63 11.93 25.48 -4.50
CA GLY A 63 12.69 24.27 -4.81
C GLY A 63 14.11 24.23 -4.24
N GLN A 64 14.50 25.17 -3.38
CA GLN A 64 15.84 25.27 -2.80
C GLN A 64 15.97 24.38 -1.57
N PHE A 65 17.13 23.77 -1.40
CA PHE A 65 17.46 23.00 -0.19
C PHE A 65 18.87 23.29 0.30
N GLU A 66 19.13 23.09 1.57
CA GLU A 66 20.44 23.24 2.18
C GLU A 66 20.73 22.23 3.29
N PHE A 67 21.99 21.82 3.36
CA PHE A 67 22.57 21.09 4.50
C PHE A 67 23.73 21.89 5.05
N LYS A 68 23.70 22.17 6.34
CA LYS A 68 24.73 22.94 7.04
C LYS A 68 25.59 22.03 7.92
N ASN A 69 26.82 22.46 8.20
CA ASN A 69 27.74 21.83 9.13
C ASN A 69 28.12 20.39 8.78
N LEU A 70 28.30 20.10 7.49
CA LEU A 70 28.73 18.80 7.02
C LEU A 70 30.27 18.68 7.09
N PRO A 71 30.82 17.56 7.59
CA PRO A 71 32.25 17.27 7.43
C PRO A 71 32.69 17.25 5.98
N ALA A 72 33.95 17.56 5.68
CA ALA A 72 34.50 17.34 4.34
C ALA A 72 34.49 15.85 4.01
N GLY A 73 34.03 15.49 2.81
CA GLY A 73 33.88 14.09 2.39
C GLY A 73 33.03 13.90 1.16
N LYS A 74 32.85 12.63 0.77
CA LYS A 74 32.00 12.25 -0.35
C LYS A 74 30.62 11.86 0.19
N TYR A 75 29.59 12.42 -0.42
CA TYR A 75 28.20 12.20 -0.07
C TYR A 75 27.41 11.76 -1.30
N THR A 76 26.43 10.92 -1.10
CA THR A 76 25.40 10.64 -2.11
C THR A 76 24.09 11.23 -1.64
N LEU A 77 23.58 12.18 -2.41
CA LEU A 77 22.27 12.76 -2.17
C LEU A 77 21.22 12.01 -2.96
N ARG A 78 20.12 11.67 -2.30
CA ARG A 78 18.92 11.10 -2.92
C ARG A 78 17.80 12.10 -2.82
N VAL A 79 17.19 12.45 -3.96
CA VAL A 79 16.04 13.34 -4.04
C VAL A 79 14.81 12.56 -4.48
N SER A 80 13.71 12.76 -3.77
CA SER A 80 12.40 12.19 -4.09
C SER A 80 11.31 13.24 -3.95
N ALA A 81 10.38 13.26 -4.89
CA ALA A 81 9.17 14.09 -4.85
C ALA A 81 8.00 13.31 -5.45
N VAL A 82 6.78 13.62 -4.99
CA VAL A 82 5.57 12.98 -5.51
C VAL A 82 5.39 13.37 -6.98
N GLY A 83 5.25 12.37 -7.86
CA GLY A 83 5.11 12.60 -9.30
C GLY A 83 6.42 12.65 -10.07
N TYR A 84 7.55 12.38 -9.43
CA TYR A 84 8.88 12.45 -10.05
C TYR A 84 9.72 11.21 -9.74
N LYS A 85 10.56 10.81 -10.70
CA LYS A 85 11.53 9.71 -10.52
C LYS A 85 12.59 10.09 -9.50
N THR A 86 12.79 9.23 -8.52
CA THR A 86 13.87 9.39 -7.54
C THR A 86 15.23 9.45 -8.24
N GLN A 87 16.06 10.41 -7.86
CA GLN A 87 17.42 10.57 -8.40
C GLN A 87 18.47 10.52 -7.29
N GLU A 88 19.62 9.97 -7.62
CA GLU A 88 20.81 10.00 -6.76
C GLU A 88 21.97 10.69 -7.45
N LYS A 89 22.72 11.51 -6.71
CA LYS A 89 23.88 12.20 -7.21
C LYS A 89 25.00 12.20 -6.17
N ALA A 90 26.17 11.76 -6.57
CA ALA A 90 27.37 11.85 -5.74
C ALA A 90 27.93 13.27 -5.79
N ILE A 91 28.32 13.78 -4.63
CA ILE A 91 28.90 15.12 -4.47
C ILE A 91 30.08 15.03 -3.50
N GLU A 92 31.10 15.83 -3.73
CA GLU A 92 32.26 15.94 -2.86
C GLU A 92 32.26 17.32 -2.17
N VAL A 93 32.32 17.30 -0.85
CA VAL A 93 32.35 18.50 -0.02
C VAL A 93 33.78 18.72 0.43
N ASN A 94 34.40 19.78 -0.06
CA ASN A 94 35.75 20.17 0.32
C ASN A 94 35.71 21.16 1.50
N LYS A 95 36.84 21.26 2.22
CA LYS A 95 36.97 22.14 3.37
C LYS A 95 36.80 23.60 2.95
N ASP A 96 35.95 24.34 3.68
CA ASP A 96 35.67 25.76 3.47
C ASP A 96 34.99 26.08 2.13
N PHE A 97 34.25 25.14 1.56
CA PHE A 97 33.58 25.29 0.28
C PHE A 97 32.08 24.91 0.34
N THR A 98 31.24 25.76 -0.27
CA THR A 98 29.83 25.41 -0.48
C THR A 98 29.69 24.61 -1.77
N ALA A 99 29.28 23.35 -1.65
CA ALA A 99 28.97 22.53 -2.80
C ALA A 99 27.56 22.82 -3.30
N VAL A 100 27.43 23.21 -4.57
CA VAL A 100 26.12 23.47 -5.19
C VAL A 100 25.74 22.31 -6.10
N VAL A 101 24.51 21.80 -5.93
CA VAL A 101 24.01 20.71 -6.75
C VAL A 101 22.57 20.96 -7.18
N HIS A 102 22.32 20.84 -8.49
CA HIS A 102 20.98 20.94 -9.06
C HIS A 102 20.49 19.54 -9.47
N PHE A 103 19.23 19.26 -9.13
CA PHE A 103 18.53 18.07 -9.57
C PHE A 103 17.49 18.48 -10.61
N GLN A 104 17.51 17.81 -11.76
CA GLN A 104 16.50 17.92 -12.80
C GLN A 104 15.69 16.64 -12.81
N MET A 105 14.58 16.64 -12.11
CA MET A 105 13.75 15.46 -11.95
C MET A 105 12.85 15.25 -13.16
N GLU A 106 12.84 14.02 -13.65
CA GLU A 106 11.89 13.60 -14.69
C GLU A 106 10.54 13.36 -14.01
N GLU A 107 9.48 13.88 -14.62
CA GLU A 107 8.15 13.49 -14.22
C GLU A 107 8.02 11.97 -14.34
N GLU A 108 7.70 11.34 -13.24
CA GLU A 108 7.24 9.98 -13.25
C GLU A 108 5.76 10.05 -13.65
N SER A 109 5.50 9.96 -14.96
CA SER A 109 4.15 9.66 -15.36
C SER A 109 3.81 8.33 -14.68
N PHE A 110 2.91 8.35 -13.70
CA PHE A 110 2.35 7.14 -13.06
C PHE A 110 1.54 6.27 -14.05
N MET A 111 1.79 6.43 -15.32
CA MET A 111 1.52 5.42 -16.33
C MET A 111 2.71 4.45 -16.35
N THR A 112 3.02 3.83 -15.20
CA THR A 112 3.61 2.49 -15.22
C THR A 112 2.73 1.73 -16.21
N ASP A 113 3.33 1.09 -17.20
CA ASP A 113 2.59 0.18 -18.07
C ASP A 113 2.04 -0.90 -17.15
N GLU A 114 0.82 -0.62 -16.65
CA GLU A 114 0.16 -1.42 -15.66
C GLU A 114 -0.05 -2.79 -16.27
N VAL A 115 0.64 -3.77 -15.70
CA VAL A 115 0.59 -5.14 -16.18
C VAL A 115 -0.70 -5.76 -15.69
N VAL A 116 -1.46 -6.36 -16.59
CA VAL A 116 -2.71 -7.05 -16.31
C VAL A 116 -2.63 -8.51 -16.74
N VAL A 117 -3.28 -9.39 -16.02
CA VAL A 117 -3.32 -10.83 -16.31
C VAL A 117 -4.71 -11.30 -16.73
N SER A 118 -5.74 -10.55 -16.45
CA SER A 118 -7.13 -10.93 -16.70
C SER A 118 -7.55 -10.85 -18.18
N ALA A 119 -6.70 -10.29 -19.04
CA ALA A 119 -7.00 -10.21 -20.47
C ALA A 119 -6.90 -11.56 -21.18
N ASN A 120 -5.87 -12.35 -20.86
CA ASN A 120 -5.56 -13.63 -21.56
C ASN A 120 -4.85 -14.65 -20.66
N ARG A 121 -4.87 -14.48 -19.34
CA ARG A 121 -4.16 -15.27 -18.32
C ARG A 121 -2.64 -15.16 -18.35
N ASN A 122 -2.08 -14.27 -19.14
CA ASN A 122 -0.66 -13.96 -19.16
C ASN A 122 -0.45 -12.50 -18.77
N GLU A 123 0.70 -12.20 -18.23
CA GLU A 123 1.11 -10.84 -17.95
C GLU A 123 1.30 -10.07 -19.26
N VAL A 124 0.49 -9.05 -19.45
CA VAL A 124 0.56 -8.15 -20.62
C VAL A 124 0.43 -6.72 -20.14
N SER A 125 1.06 -5.79 -20.87
CA SER A 125 0.79 -4.37 -20.64
C SER A 125 -0.70 -4.10 -20.86
N ARG A 126 -1.32 -3.34 -19.95
CA ARG A 126 -2.74 -2.97 -20.06
C ARG A 126 -3.10 -2.32 -21.40
N LYS A 127 -2.15 -1.57 -21.97
CA LYS A 127 -2.32 -0.93 -23.30
C LYS A 127 -2.33 -1.94 -24.45
N ALA A 128 -1.63 -3.06 -24.30
CA ALA A 128 -1.54 -4.13 -25.28
C ALA A 128 -2.57 -5.25 -25.05
N ALA A 129 -3.38 -5.15 -24.00
CA ALA A 129 -4.38 -6.13 -23.67
C ALA A 129 -5.48 -6.19 -24.76
N PRO A 130 -5.90 -7.39 -25.20
CA PRO A 130 -6.91 -7.54 -26.25
C PRO A 130 -8.32 -7.13 -25.82
N VAL A 131 -8.53 -6.96 -24.51
CA VAL A 131 -9.78 -6.50 -23.91
C VAL A 131 -9.52 -5.36 -22.92
N VAL A 132 -10.53 -4.53 -22.70
CA VAL A 132 -10.42 -3.44 -21.74
C VAL A 132 -10.41 -4.01 -20.32
N VAL A 133 -9.30 -3.85 -19.63
CA VAL A 133 -9.15 -4.22 -18.22
C VAL A 133 -9.13 -2.93 -17.38
N ASN A 134 -10.08 -2.82 -16.48
CA ASN A 134 -10.08 -1.76 -15.48
C ASN A 134 -9.32 -2.26 -14.25
N VAL A 135 -8.43 -1.45 -13.72
CA VAL A 135 -7.60 -1.81 -12.57
C VAL A 135 -7.90 -0.90 -11.40
N MET A 136 -8.15 -1.50 -10.26
CA MET A 136 -8.30 -0.85 -8.97
C MET A 136 -7.05 -1.14 -8.14
N SER A 137 -6.24 -0.14 -7.89
CA SER A 137 -4.97 -0.29 -7.14
C SER A 137 -5.21 -0.38 -5.63
N ALA A 138 -4.23 -0.91 -4.89
CA ALA A 138 -4.24 -0.92 -3.42
C ALA A 138 -4.44 0.49 -2.82
N LYS A 139 -3.91 1.52 -3.47
CA LYS A 139 -4.09 2.92 -3.04
C LYS A 139 -5.56 3.35 -2.99
N LEU A 140 -6.41 2.86 -3.90
CA LEU A 140 -7.84 3.17 -3.86
C LEU A 140 -8.48 2.62 -2.59
N PHE A 141 -8.12 1.41 -2.17
CA PHE A 141 -8.63 0.80 -0.93
C PHE A 141 -8.25 1.61 0.31
N GLU A 142 -7.02 2.13 0.33
CA GLU A 142 -6.54 3.01 1.40
C GLU A 142 -7.28 4.35 1.41
N MET A 143 -7.46 4.97 0.24
CA MET A 143 -8.15 6.27 0.12
C MET A 143 -9.61 6.23 0.56
N VAL A 144 -10.31 5.12 0.33
CA VAL A 144 -11.72 4.96 0.72
C VAL A 144 -11.88 4.34 2.12
N ASN A 145 -10.76 4.10 2.84
CA ASN A 145 -10.75 3.47 4.16
C ASN A 145 -11.63 2.20 4.21
N SER A 146 -11.54 1.38 3.17
CA SER A 146 -12.35 0.17 3.09
C SER A 146 -11.73 -0.98 3.86
N THR A 147 -12.55 -1.69 4.63
CA THR A 147 -12.16 -2.90 5.35
C THR A 147 -12.45 -4.18 4.56
N ASP A 148 -13.24 -4.07 3.50
CA ASP A 148 -13.61 -5.20 2.65
C ASP A 148 -13.64 -4.83 1.16
N LEU A 149 -13.45 -5.85 0.33
CA LEU A 149 -13.45 -5.71 -1.11
C LEU A 149 -14.80 -5.24 -1.64
N ALA A 150 -15.91 -5.73 -1.08
CA ALA A 150 -17.25 -5.47 -1.58
C ALA A 150 -17.57 -3.97 -1.61
N LYS A 151 -17.24 -3.25 -0.54
CA LYS A 151 -17.45 -1.79 -0.47
C LYS A 151 -16.66 -1.06 -1.54
N THR A 152 -15.40 -1.46 -1.76
CA THR A 152 -14.51 -0.78 -2.71
C THR A 152 -14.93 -1.00 -4.16
N LEU A 153 -15.52 -2.15 -4.49
CA LEU A 153 -15.99 -2.44 -5.85
C LEU A 153 -17.06 -1.45 -6.34
N ASN A 154 -17.82 -0.82 -5.44
CA ASN A 154 -18.80 0.21 -5.81
C ASN A 154 -18.17 1.49 -6.39
N TYR A 155 -16.88 1.72 -6.17
CA TYR A 155 -16.17 2.87 -6.76
C TYR A 155 -15.72 2.61 -8.21
N GLN A 156 -15.91 1.39 -8.71
CA GLN A 156 -15.59 1.05 -10.09
C GLN A 156 -16.83 1.21 -10.98
N SER A 157 -16.72 2.04 -12.00
CA SER A 157 -17.82 2.24 -12.98
C SER A 157 -18.28 0.92 -13.61
N GLY A 158 -19.59 0.68 -13.64
CA GLY A 158 -20.21 -0.54 -14.19
C GLY A 158 -20.26 -1.70 -13.21
N LEU A 159 -19.77 -1.53 -11.97
CA LEU A 159 -19.96 -2.47 -10.87
C LEU A 159 -20.97 -1.90 -9.87
N ARG A 160 -21.75 -2.77 -9.29
CA ARG A 160 -22.63 -2.46 -8.18
C ARG A 160 -22.67 -3.64 -7.22
N VAL A 161 -22.42 -3.36 -5.94
CA VAL A 161 -22.57 -4.36 -4.89
C VAL A 161 -23.89 -4.13 -4.20
N GLU A 162 -24.73 -5.14 -4.19
CA GLU A 162 -26.04 -5.12 -3.54
C GLU A 162 -26.11 -6.22 -2.47
N ASN A 163 -26.76 -5.93 -1.38
CA ASN A 163 -27.10 -6.93 -0.37
C ASN A 163 -28.50 -7.45 -0.69
N ASN A 164 -28.61 -8.62 -1.27
CA ASN A 164 -29.89 -9.19 -1.71
C ASN A 164 -30.73 -9.75 -0.56
N CYS A 165 -30.17 -9.94 0.60
CA CYS A 165 -30.88 -10.41 1.80
C CYS A 165 -30.37 -9.64 2.99
N GLN A 166 -31.23 -8.81 3.61
CA GLN A 166 -30.88 -8.02 4.81
C GLN A 166 -30.49 -8.93 5.99
N ASN A 167 -31.20 -10.05 6.17
CA ASN A 167 -30.91 -10.99 7.24
C ASN A 167 -29.66 -11.84 7.03
N CYS A 168 -29.24 -12.03 5.78
CA CYS A 168 -28.13 -12.93 5.44
C CYS A 168 -26.81 -12.20 5.18
N GLY A 169 -26.86 -10.87 4.94
CA GLY A 169 -25.68 -10.05 4.68
C GLY A 169 -24.91 -10.43 3.43
N PHE A 170 -25.60 -10.87 2.36
CA PHE A 170 -24.96 -11.30 1.12
C PHE A 170 -24.58 -10.12 0.20
N PRO A 171 -23.32 -9.73 0.11
CA PRO A 171 -22.90 -8.83 -0.95
C PRO A 171 -22.80 -9.58 -2.26
N GLN A 172 -23.59 -9.17 -3.24
CA GLN A 172 -23.60 -9.68 -4.60
C GLN A 172 -23.11 -8.59 -5.56
N VAL A 173 -22.12 -8.93 -6.39
CA VAL A 173 -21.61 -7.97 -7.38
C VAL A 173 -22.36 -8.13 -8.69
N ARG A 174 -22.93 -7.03 -9.17
CA ARG A 174 -23.50 -6.92 -10.51
C ARG A 174 -22.50 -6.25 -11.43
N ILE A 175 -22.28 -6.83 -12.60
CA ILE A 175 -21.47 -6.23 -13.67
C ILE A 175 -22.43 -5.79 -14.79
N ASN A 176 -22.45 -4.50 -15.12
CA ASN A 176 -23.34 -3.91 -16.13
C ASN A 176 -24.84 -4.28 -15.92
N GLY A 177 -25.26 -4.42 -14.67
CA GLY A 177 -26.63 -4.77 -14.29
C GLY A 177 -26.96 -6.26 -14.31
N LEU A 178 -26.06 -7.13 -14.78
CA LEU A 178 -26.23 -8.58 -14.71
C LEU A 178 -26.04 -9.08 -13.30
N GLU A 179 -26.83 -10.06 -12.89
CA GLU A 179 -26.82 -10.61 -11.54
C GLU A 179 -25.52 -11.34 -11.19
N GLY A 180 -25.25 -11.49 -9.88
CA GLY A 180 -24.05 -12.09 -9.36
C GLY A 180 -23.65 -13.45 -9.95
N PRO A 181 -24.56 -14.39 -10.22
CA PRO A 181 -24.24 -15.67 -10.86
C PRO A 181 -23.59 -15.55 -12.24
N TYR A 182 -23.73 -14.38 -12.90
CA TYR A 182 -23.11 -14.09 -14.19
C TYR A 182 -21.78 -13.35 -14.08
N SER A 183 -21.29 -13.14 -12.85
CA SER A 183 -20.04 -12.47 -12.55
C SER A 183 -19.03 -13.47 -11.98
N GLN A 184 -17.94 -13.72 -12.71
CA GLN A 184 -16.91 -14.64 -12.27
C GLN A 184 -15.90 -13.95 -11.38
N ILE A 185 -15.74 -14.44 -10.15
CA ILE A 185 -14.73 -13.98 -9.20
C ILE A 185 -13.54 -14.92 -9.24
N LEU A 186 -12.35 -14.36 -9.33
CA LEU A 186 -11.09 -15.07 -9.36
C LEU A 186 -10.16 -14.53 -8.27
N ILE A 187 -9.31 -15.39 -7.74
CA ILE A 187 -8.13 -15.02 -6.96
C ILE A 187 -6.92 -15.55 -7.73
N ASN A 188 -5.99 -14.66 -8.06
CA ASN A 188 -4.79 -14.99 -8.84
C ASN A 188 -5.11 -15.81 -10.11
N SER A 189 -6.15 -15.39 -10.84
CA SER A 189 -6.67 -16.05 -12.06
C SER A 189 -7.27 -17.46 -11.86
N ARG A 190 -7.51 -17.87 -10.62
CA ARG A 190 -8.19 -19.14 -10.29
C ARG A 190 -9.62 -18.87 -9.84
N PRO A 191 -10.61 -19.56 -10.41
CA PRO A 191 -12.00 -19.42 -9.98
C PRO A 191 -12.17 -19.75 -8.51
N VAL A 192 -12.88 -18.91 -7.79
CA VAL A 192 -13.32 -19.22 -6.43
C VAL A 192 -14.48 -20.19 -6.55
N ILE A 193 -14.21 -21.48 -6.28
CA ILE A 193 -15.15 -22.57 -6.53
C ILE A 193 -15.90 -22.90 -5.24
N SER A 194 -16.98 -22.22 -4.96
CA SER A 194 -18.07 -22.76 -4.14
C SER A 194 -19.31 -21.87 -4.30
N ALA A 195 -20.50 -22.49 -4.23
CA ALA A 195 -21.77 -21.74 -4.22
C ALA A 195 -21.83 -20.75 -3.01
N LEU A 196 -21.22 -21.11 -1.88
CA LEU A 196 -21.11 -20.26 -0.70
C LEU A 196 -20.06 -19.14 -0.87
N SER A 197 -18.97 -19.38 -1.57
CA SER A 197 -17.91 -18.36 -1.74
C SER A 197 -18.32 -17.26 -2.71
N GLY A 198 -19.20 -17.53 -3.68
CA GLY A 198 -19.82 -16.50 -4.51
C GLY A 198 -20.73 -15.56 -3.73
N VAL A 199 -21.21 -16.02 -2.59
CA VAL A 199 -22.16 -15.34 -1.72
C VAL A 199 -21.45 -14.64 -0.55
N TYR A 200 -20.61 -15.37 0.19
CA TYR A 200 -19.91 -14.83 1.37
C TYR A 200 -18.44 -14.47 1.10
N GLY A 201 -17.91 -14.88 -0.04
CA GLY A 201 -16.48 -14.82 -0.31
C GLY A 201 -15.90 -13.41 -0.40
N LEU A 202 -16.68 -12.43 -0.86
CA LEU A 202 -16.17 -11.06 -1.06
C LEU A 202 -15.87 -10.33 0.25
N GLU A 203 -16.65 -10.58 1.30
CA GLU A 203 -16.41 -9.99 2.62
C GLU A 203 -15.22 -10.66 3.33
N GLN A 204 -14.91 -11.91 2.97
CA GLN A 204 -13.83 -12.68 3.56
C GLN A 204 -12.45 -12.35 2.98
N ILE A 205 -12.40 -11.59 1.89
CA ILE A 205 -11.14 -11.20 1.27
C ILE A 205 -10.64 -9.91 1.92
N PRO A 206 -9.62 -9.98 2.78
CA PRO A 206 -9.11 -8.81 3.48
C PRO A 206 -8.34 -7.92 2.52
N VAL A 207 -8.61 -6.62 2.57
CA VAL A 207 -7.99 -5.64 1.68
C VAL A 207 -6.47 -5.55 1.83
N ASN A 208 -5.92 -5.89 3.02
CA ASN A 208 -4.48 -5.85 3.27
C ASN A 208 -3.68 -6.87 2.45
N MET A 209 -4.32 -7.95 1.94
CA MET A 209 -3.67 -8.92 1.06
C MET A 209 -3.72 -8.52 -0.42
N ILE A 210 -4.58 -7.56 -0.80
CA ILE A 210 -4.85 -7.21 -2.19
C ILE A 210 -3.74 -6.27 -2.70
N GLU A 211 -3.14 -6.61 -3.84
CA GLU A 211 -2.26 -5.73 -4.59
C GLU A 211 -3.07 -4.85 -5.54
N ARG A 212 -3.96 -5.48 -6.32
CA ARG A 212 -4.88 -4.83 -7.24
C ARG A 212 -6.07 -5.72 -7.55
N VAL A 213 -7.13 -5.12 -8.06
CA VAL A 213 -8.28 -5.85 -8.60
C VAL A 213 -8.44 -5.49 -10.08
N GLU A 214 -8.47 -6.51 -10.91
CA GLU A 214 -8.64 -6.37 -12.35
C GLU A 214 -10.08 -6.74 -12.73
N VAL A 215 -10.75 -5.84 -13.42
CA VAL A 215 -12.14 -6.02 -13.85
C VAL A 215 -12.21 -6.02 -15.37
N VAL A 216 -12.63 -7.15 -15.92
CA VAL A 216 -12.95 -7.31 -17.33
C VAL A 216 -14.48 -7.36 -17.46
N ARG A 217 -15.04 -6.46 -18.24
CA ARG A 217 -16.47 -6.39 -18.49
C ARG A 217 -16.83 -7.06 -19.82
N GLY A 218 -17.92 -7.80 -19.83
CA GLY A 218 -18.35 -8.57 -21.02
C GLY A 218 -17.91 -10.03 -20.96
N GLY A 219 -18.25 -10.79 -21.98
CA GLY A 219 -18.07 -12.23 -22.00
C GLY A 219 -16.62 -12.70 -21.87
N GLY A 220 -16.34 -13.45 -20.81
CA GLY A 220 -15.07 -14.08 -20.54
C GLY A 220 -15.16 -15.60 -20.38
N SER A 221 -16.31 -16.18 -20.73
CA SER A 221 -16.62 -17.60 -20.45
C SER A 221 -15.62 -18.60 -21.03
N ALA A 222 -15.03 -18.28 -22.18
CA ALA A 222 -14.03 -19.15 -22.81
C ALA A 222 -12.74 -19.26 -21.98
N LEU A 223 -12.38 -18.22 -21.25
CA LEU A 223 -11.15 -18.19 -20.45
C LEU A 223 -11.38 -18.54 -18.97
N PHE A 224 -12.52 -18.12 -18.42
CA PHE A 224 -12.72 -18.10 -16.95
C PHE A 224 -13.92 -18.93 -16.48
N GLY A 225 -14.65 -19.57 -17.40
CA GLY A 225 -15.75 -20.47 -17.08
C GLY A 225 -17.14 -19.85 -17.33
N ALA A 226 -18.16 -20.69 -17.19
CA ALA A 226 -19.54 -20.39 -17.58
C ALA A 226 -20.15 -19.16 -16.89
N ASN A 227 -19.70 -18.85 -15.69
CA ASN A 227 -20.21 -17.71 -14.91
C ASN A 227 -19.68 -16.34 -15.40
N ALA A 228 -18.65 -16.32 -16.25
CA ALA A 228 -18.07 -15.08 -16.78
C ALA A 228 -18.87 -14.51 -17.97
N VAL A 229 -20.19 -14.44 -17.87
CA VAL A 229 -21.07 -13.88 -18.91
C VAL A 229 -21.09 -12.35 -18.83
N GLY A 230 -21.27 -11.81 -17.64
CA GLY A 230 -21.27 -10.36 -17.38
C GLY A 230 -19.86 -9.77 -17.29
N GLY A 231 -18.91 -10.62 -16.91
CA GLY A 231 -17.52 -10.22 -16.75
C GLY A 231 -16.78 -11.02 -15.68
N THR A 232 -15.56 -10.58 -15.43
CA THR A 232 -14.65 -11.22 -14.49
C THR A 232 -14.06 -10.19 -13.54
N ILE A 233 -13.99 -10.52 -12.25
CA ILE A 233 -13.30 -9.75 -11.22
C ILE A 233 -12.16 -10.62 -10.72
N ASN A 234 -10.93 -10.24 -11.03
CA ASN A 234 -9.73 -10.98 -10.64
C ASN A 234 -8.98 -10.22 -9.56
N ILE A 235 -8.87 -10.82 -8.41
CA ILE A 235 -8.20 -10.28 -7.24
C ILE A 235 -6.76 -10.78 -7.27
N ILE A 236 -5.82 -9.86 -7.45
CA ILE A 236 -4.40 -10.16 -7.44
C ILE A 236 -3.87 -9.89 -6.04
N THR A 237 -3.32 -10.90 -5.41
CA THR A 237 -2.77 -10.81 -4.06
C THR A 237 -1.32 -10.32 -4.09
N LYS A 238 -0.90 -9.65 -3.02
CA LYS A 238 0.47 -9.15 -2.88
C LYS A 238 1.48 -10.29 -2.95
N ASP A 239 2.48 -10.13 -3.81
CA ASP A 239 3.64 -11.02 -3.86
C ASP A 239 4.67 -10.62 -2.79
N PRO A 240 5.35 -11.60 -2.16
CA PRO A 240 6.50 -11.30 -1.31
C PRO A 240 7.69 -10.86 -2.17
N ILE A 241 7.88 -9.54 -2.30
CA ILE A 241 8.96 -8.97 -3.10
C ILE A 241 10.09 -8.45 -2.20
N ASN A 242 9.72 -7.89 -1.04
CA ASN A 242 10.63 -7.31 -0.08
C ASN A 242 10.26 -7.74 1.34
N ASN A 243 11.24 -7.70 2.26
CA ASN A 243 10.95 -7.86 3.67
C ASN A 243 10.15 -6.66 4.16
N SER A 244 8.93 -6.91 4.63
CA SER A 244 8.04 -5.86 5.12
C SER A 244 7.12 -6.38 6.22
N PHE A 245 6.67 -5.45 7.04
CA PHE A 245 5.68 -5.69 8.08
C PHE A 245 4.72 -4.53 8.11
N GLN A 246 3.43 -4.82 8.12
CA GLN A 246 2.38 -3.81 8.20
C GLN A 246 1.29 -4.26 9.17
N VAL A 247 0.84 -3.35 10.01
CA VAL A 247 -0.33 -3.54 10.86
C VAL A 247 -1.29 -2.38 10.61
N SER A 248 -2.56 -2.68 10.50
CA SER A 248 -3.63 -1.72 10.35
C SER A 248 -4.73 -1.99 11.37
N SER A 249 -5.32 -0.95 11.90
CA SER A 249 -6.51 -1.05 12.75
C SER A 249 -7.48 0.07 12.40
N MET A 250 -8.76 -0.24 12.46
CA MET A 250 -9.83 0.72 12.26
C MET A 250 -10.95 0.48 13.27
N PHE A 251 -11.43 1.56 13.85
CA PHE A 251 -12.59 1.58 14.72
C PHE A 251 -13.62 2.51 14.11
N SER A 252 -14.82 2.01 13.89
CA SER A 252 -15.93 2.78 13.36
C SER A 252 -17.09 2.76 14.33
N ASN A 253 -17.72 3.91 14.47
CA ASN A 253 -18.97 4.04 15.21
C ASN A 253 -20.08 4.43 14.24
N MET A 254 -21.20 3.74 14.28
CA MET A 254 -22.39 4.01 13.49
C MET A 254 -23.45 4.65 14.36
N ASP A 255 -23.64 5.96 14.22
CA ASP A 255 -24.64 6.79 14.91
C ASP A 255 -24.66 6.63 16.45
N GLY A 256 -23.53 6.31 17.08
CA GLY A 256 -23.46 6.02 18.51
C GLY A 256 -24.10 4.70 18.94
N LYS A 257 -24.74 3.97 18.02
CA LYS A 257 -25.53 2.77 18.31
C LYS A 257 -24.75 1.48 18.13
N SER A 258 -23.82 1.44 17.17
CA SER A 258 -23.06 0.24 16.87
C SER A 258 -21.57 0.53 16.61
N TRP A 259 -20.73 -0.44 16.92
CA TRP A 259 -19.29 -0.37 16.75
C TRP A 259 -18.82 -1.46 15.80
N GLU A 260 -17.89 -1.11 14.94
CA GLU A 260 -17.15 -2.04 14.12
C GLU A 260 -15.64 -1.88 14.37
N GLN A 261 -14.97 -2.98 14.59
CA GLN A 261 -13.53 -3.06 14.77
C GLN A 261 -12.92 -3.92 13.66
N TYR A 262 -11.86 -3.43 13.06
CA TYR A 262 -11.03 -4.16 12.13
C TYR A 262 -9.57 -4.10 12.61
N MET A 263 -8.88 -5.22 12.54
CA MET A 263 -7.44 -5.32 12.71
C MET A 263 -6.90 -6.19 11.59
N GLY A 264 -5.82 -5.75 10.96
CA GLY A 264 -5.17 -6.49 9.88
C GLY A 264 -3.67 -6.43 10.01
N GLY A 265 -3.00 -7.51 9.67
CA GLY A 265 -1.55 -7.62 9.65
C GLY A 265 -1.07 -8.35 8.41
N ASN A 266 0.07 -7.96 7.90
CA ASN A 266 0.80 -8.69 6.87
C ASN A 266 2.30 -8.64 7.14
N VAL A 267 2.94 -9.75 6.85
CA VAL A 267 4.40 -9.92 6.94
C VAL A 267 4.87 -10.52 5.63
N SER A 268 5.90 -9.95 5.05
CA SER A 268 6.57 -10.48 3.88
C SER A 268 8.04 -10.72 4.20
N LEU A 269 8.51 -11.91 3.91
CA LEU A 269 9.89 -12.34 4.11
C LEU A 269 10.43 -12.89 2.80
N VAL A 270 11.60 -12.41 2.40
CA VAL A 270 12.24 -12.78 1.13
C VAL A 270 13.70 -13.08 1.36
N SER A 271 14.20 -14.14 0.74
CA SER A 271 15.61 -14.49 0.77
C SER A 271 16.47 -13.43 0.05
N LYS A 272 17.73 -13.27 0.45
CA LYS A 272 18.64 -12.26 -0.11
C LYS A 272 18.87 -12.43 -1.62
N ASP A 273 18.80 -13.65 -2.12
CA ASP A 273 18.96 -14.04 -3.52
C ASP A 273 17.64 -14.12 -4.29
N ASN A 274 16.51 -13.77 -3.65
CA ASN A 274 15.16 -13.89 -4.21
C ASN A 274 14.78 -15.32 -4.68
N SER A 275 15.43 -16.35 -4.16
CA SER A 275 15.13 -17.74 -4.51
C SER A 275 13.83 -18.23 -3.86
N TYR A 276 13.46 -17.70 -2.71
CA TYR A 276 12.17 -17.98 -2.05
C TYR A 276 11.64 -16.77 -1.28
N GLY A 277 10.35 -16.74 -1.12
CA GLY A 277 9.68 -15.73 -0.32
C GLY A 277 8.33 -16.21 0.18
N ILE A 278 7.87 -15.65 1.28
CA ILE A 278 6.58 -15.91 1.88
C ILE A 278 5.93 -14.62 2.35
N ALA A 279 4.67 -14.44 2.03
CA ALA A 279 3.80 -13.42 2.59
C ALA A 279 2.73 -14.10 3.45
N LEU A 280 2.56 -13.63 4.67
CA LEU A 280 1.51 -14.05 5.59
C LEU A 280 0.59 -12.87 5.80
N TYR A 281 -0.70 -13.10 5.86
CA TYR A 281 -1.68 -12.08 6.18
C TYR A 281 -2.75 -12.63 7.11
N GLU A 282 -3.18 -11.77 8.02
CA GLU A 282 -4.26 -12.04 8.97
C GLU A 282 -5.16 -10.82 9.06
N SER A 283 -6.45 -11.05 9.26
CA SER A 283 -7.39 -9.99 9.60
C SER A 283 -8.46 -10.48 10.55
N TYR A 284 -8.79 -9.62 11.49
CA TYR A 284 -9.92 -9.77 12.41
C TYR A 284 -10.90 -8.64 12.17
N ARG A 285 -12.19 -8.96 12.05
CA ARG A 285 -13.27 -7.99 11.92
C ARG A 285 -14.42 -8.37 12.83
N ASN A 286 -14.86 -7.43 13.63
CA ASN A 286 -16.00 -7.58 14.50
C ASN A 286 -16.92 -6.37 14.37
N ARG A 287 -18.19 -6.60 14.13
CA ARG A 287 -19.24 -5.58 14.07
C ARG A 287 -20.42 -6.00 14.93
N ASN A 288 -20.89 -5.10 15.78
CA ASN A 288 -22.15 -5.25 16.46
C ASN A 288 -23.31 -5.01 15.49
N PRO A 289 -24.48 -5.62 15.71
CA PRO A 289 -25.64 -5.33 14.87
C PRO A 289 -25.99 -3.84 14.94
N TYR A 290 -26.41 -3.28 13.82
CA TYR A 290 -26.86 -1.90 13.73
C TYR A 290 -28.32 -1.86 13.31
N ASP A 291 -29.17 -1.39 14.21
CA ASP A 291 -30.58 -1.14 14.02
C ASP A 291 -30.78 0.38 13.96
N ARG A 292 -31.12 0.88 12.79
CA ARG A 292 -31.20 2.32 12.53
C ARG A 292 -32.45 2.94 13.09
N ASP A 293 -33.60 2.31 12.86
CA ASP A 293 -34.92 2.85 13.20
C ASP A 293 -35.49 2.31 14.52
N GLY A 294 -34.83 1.29 15.10
CA GLY A 294 -35.20 0.76 16.44
C GLY A 294 -36.39 -0.20 16.39
N ASP A 295 -36.67 -0.82 15.25
CA ASP A 295 -37.74 -1.77 15.06
C ASP A 295 -37.40 -3.20 15.54
N GLY A 296 -36.16 -3.42 15.98
CA GLY A 296 -35.65 -4.71 16.45
C GLY A 296 -35.01 -5.58 15.35
N PHE A 297 -35.02 -5.12 14.12
CA PHE A 297 -34.30 -5.74 13.00
C PHE A 297 -33.10 -4.87 12.62
N SER A 298 -31.94 -5.48 12.47
CA SER A 298 -30.73 -4.75 12.14
C SER A 298 -30.54 -4.63 10.64
N GLU A 299 -30.29 -3.43 10.12
CA GLU A 299 -29.90 -3.19 8.72
C GLU A 299 -28.49 -3.70 8.44
N LEU A 300 -27.64 -3.75 9.47
CA LEU A 300 -26.34 -4.40 9.40
C LEU A 300 -26.27 -5.47 10.49
N GLY A 301 -26.21 -6.72 10.08
CA GLY A 301 -26.11 -7.85 10.98
C GLY A 301 -24.80 -7.89 11.78
N LYS A 302 -24.80 -8.66 12.86
CA LYS A 302 -23.59 -8.97 13.62
C LYS A 302 -22.57 -9.68 12.70
N LEU A 303 -21.33 -9.25 12.75
CA LEU A 303 -20.23 -9.87 12.01
C LEU A 303 -19.10 -10.21 12.98
N ASN A 304 -18.58 -11.43 12.88
CA ASN A 304 -17.36 -11.85 13.54
C ASN A 304 -16.57 -12.72 12.57
N MET A 305 -15.42 -12.23 12.12
CA MET A 305 -14.65 -12.86 11.08
C MET A 305 -13.16 -12.85 11.42
N ASN A 306 -12.54 -14.00 11.25
CA ASN A 306 -11.09 -14.17 11.25
C ASN A 306 -10.67 -14.73 9.90
N THR A 307 -9.72 -14.09 9.26
CA THR A 307 -9.17 -14.56 8.00
C THR A 307 -7.66 -14.67 8.13
N PHE A 308 -7.13 -15.81 7.74
CA PHE A 308 -5.70 -16.05 7.67
C PHE A 308 -5.37 -16.63 6.29
N GLY A 309 -4.23 -16.24 5.76
CA GLY A 309 -3.73 -16.81 4.52
C GLY A 309 -2.25 -16.55 4.31
N PHE A 310 -1.72 -17.21 3.29
CA PHE A 310 -0.33 -17.02 2.91
C PHE A 310 -0.17 -17.11 1.40
N ARG A 311 0.93 -16.57 0.92
CA ARG A 311 1.41 -16.75 -0.44
C ARG A 311 2.92 -16.95 -0.38
N ALA A 312 3.41 -18.01 -0.99
CA ALA A 312 4.83 -18.32 -1.01
C ALA A 312 5.27 -18.64 -2.43
N TYR A 313 6.54 -18.40 -2.70
CA TYR A 313 7.16 -18.87 -3.93
C TYR A 313 8.52 -19.50 -3.66
N TYR A 314 8.88 -20.41 -4.58
CA TYR A 314 10.21 -20.97 -4.68
C TYR A 314 10.67 -20.92 -6.14
N ARG A 315 11.87 -20.42 -6.38
CA ARG A 315 12.52 -20.35 -7.71
C ARG A 315 13.71 -21.31 -7.76
N PRO A 316 13.51 -22.54 -8.22
CA PRO A 316 14.62 -23.48 -8.35
C PRO A 316 15.64 -23.05 -9.41
N THR A 317 15.22 -22.29 -10.39
CA THR A 317 16.07 -21.69 -11.43
C THR A 317 15.60 -20.28 -11.75
N HIS A 318 16.40 -19.50 -12.49
CA HIS A 318 16.00 -18.16 -12.96
C HIS A 318 14.76 -18.16 -13.88
N PHE A 319 14.44 -19.28 -14.50
CA PHE A 319 13.35 -19.44 -15.47
C PHE A 319 12.13 -20.17 -14.90
N SER A 320 12.20 -20.65 -13.66
CA SER A 320 11.11 -21.42 -13.05
C SER A 320 10.69 -20.86 -11.72
N ARG A 321 9.38 -20.85 -11.48
CA ARG A 321 8.78 -20.40 -10.23
C ARG A 321 7.63 -21.33 -9.84
N ILE A 322 7.64 -21.80 -8.61
CA ILE A 322 6.57 -22.56 -7.98
C ILE A 322 5.88 -21.62 -7.00
N ASN A 323 4.57 -21.44 -7.12
CA ASN A 323 3.77 -20.65 -6.20
C ASN A 323 2.88 -21.56 -5.36
N LEU A 324 2.78 -21.25 -4.07
CA LEU A 324 1.90 -21.89 -3.10
C LEU A 324 1.03 -20.81 -2.45
N GLU A 325 -0.25 -21.08 -2.33
CA GLU A 325 -1.24 -20.18 -1.71
C GLU A 325 -2.44 -20.97 -1.19
#